data_31f472f73be0fd49b38b377d980c34ed
#
_entry.id   31f472f73be0fd49b38b377d980c34ed
#
_cell.length_a   1.000
_cell.length_b   1.000
_cell.length_c   1.000
_cell.angle_alpha   90.00
_cell.angle_beta   90.00
_cell.angle_gamma   90.00
#
_symmetry.space_group_name_H-M   'P 1'
#
loop_
_entity.id
_entity.type
_entity.pdbx_description
1 polymer ?
#
loop_
_entity_poly.entity_id
_entity_poly.type
_entity_poly.pdbx_seq_one_letter_code
_entity_poly.pdbx_strand_id
1 'polypeptide(L)'
;MRSKRSKDTKREPGSGISRRDFLKVGGAGLAGVTVLGAAGCGGGGNQGGSSGGGGTAGGGPKKGTNSQLIIGYDQEPNILNNYVTGGDLQATQDTTVGILQSPLKIMPDLSFAPELADGMPKILKKDPLTIEYKLKDGLTWSDGKPLTSEDARWTFEQVMNKKNHIITRFGWDKISKFETPDKRTVRMTFKEPFAPWMTLLGGSETQILPKHIYQNKDFNTALNNSIVGSGPYKFDTWKKGEYLSWVRNDNYWGNKPAIEKVTFRWIPDTNTLINSLRNGEVQFINPPVDIGLLQKLKSISGTKVQSKAGTVWEHIAFNLDKVPNLDLRRAIAYGINRKQVIDKLLKGQVKPLQSVLVPDQKPYYTPAWQEYTHDPAKAKQYAQKAKSAGANMNITFSTTADNTLRETLQQIVQQQLKEYGINISIKNTAAETFFGQWTPKGNFEMGEWAWLASPDPSITTLFSADQIPPNGQNYYRYKNQQVTKWLHESDKTVDVNQRAALLKKAQDQMAKDLPLIPMYQRPVYIAYVDNLQGPQVNPTLAGVFWNIGEWKFV
;
A
#
# COMPACT_ATOMS: atom_id res chain seq x y z
N MET A 1 -14.95 34.71 48.21
CA MET A 1 -13.84 34.58 47.25
C MET A 1 -13.62 33.11 46.97
N ARG A 2 -14.11 32.59 45.84
CA ARG A 2 -14.00 31.18 45.43
C ARG A 2 -12.92 31.06 44.35
N SER A 3 -11.82 30.37 44.68
CA SER A 3 -10.74 30.00 43.78
C SER A 3 -11.16 28.80 42.92
N LYS A 4 -11.17 28.93 41.60
CA LYS A 4 -11.34 27.82 40.66
C LYS A 4 -9.95 27.17 40.41
N ARG A 5 -9.82 25.92 40.84
CA ARG A 5 -8.69 25.07 40.43
C ARG A 5 -8.98 24.49 39.02
N SER A 6 -8.11 24.77 38.08
CA SER A 6 -8.05 24.07 36.78
C SER A 6 -7.46 22.67 36.98
N LYS A 7 -8.12 21.67 36.42
CA LYS A 7 -7.58 20.31 36.33
C LYS A 7 -6.76 20.19 35.06
N ASP A 8 -5.45 20.16 35.18
CA ASP A 8 -4.55 19.73 34.14
C ASP A 8 -4.70 18.22 33.95
N THR A 9 -5.26 17.82 32.83
CA THR A 9 -5.23 16.42 32.35
C THR A 9 -3.94 16.19 31.61
N LYS A 10 -2.97 15.54 32.23
CA LYS A 10 -1.79 14.97 31.60
C LYS A 10 -2.23 13.95 30.54
N ARG A 11 -1.97 14.24 29.26
CA ARG A 11 -2.00 13.27 28.18
C ARG A 11 -0.68 12.49 28.22
N GLU A 12 -0.76 11.20 28.38
CA GLU A 12 0.37 10.28 28.17
C GLU A 12 0.71 10.20 26.67
N PRO A 13 2.00 10.24 26.27
CA PRO A 13 2.44 10.04 24.88
C PRO A 13 2.70 8.55 24.65
N GLY A 14 1.82 7.89 23.91
CA GLY A 14 2.03 6.49 23.58
C GLY A 14 0.95 5.90 22.68
N SER A 15 0.90 6.30 21.41
CA SER A 15 0.28 5.45 20.40
C SER A 15 1.01 5.69 19.07
N GLY A 16 1.77 4.68 18.63
CA GLY A 16 2.35 4.66 17.29
C GLY A 16 1.23 4.82 16.25
N ILE A 17 1.51 5.62 15.23
CA ILE A 17 0.59 5.80 14.10
C ILE A 17 0.38 4.43 13.47
N SER A 18 -0.86 3.97 13.53
CA SER A 18 -1.25 2.68 13.01
C SER A 18 -1.25 2.73 11.47
N ARG A 19 -1.08 1.58 10.82
CA ARG A 19 -1.36 1.36 9.38
C ARG A 19 -2.71 1.91 8.89
N ARG A 20 -3.48 2.48 9.78
CA ARG A 20 -4.74 3.19 9.65
C ARG A 20 -4.68 4.39 8.72
N ASP A 21 -3.58 5.14 8.74
CA ASP A 21 -3.45 6.36 7.94
C ASP A 21 -3.11 6.03 6.48
N PHE A 22 -2.44 4.91 6.25
CA PHE A 22 -2.20 4.38 4.91
C PHE A 22 -3.49 3.95 4.18
N LEU A 23 -4.50 3.48 4.92
CA LEU A 23 -5.79 3.07 4.34
C LEU A 23 -6.70 4.27 3.99
N LYS A 24 -6.45 5.45 4.56
CA LYS A 24 -7.17 6.69 4.21
C LYS A 24 -6.83 7.18 2.80
N VAL A 25 -5.62 6.89 2.32
CA VAL A 25 -5.11 7.37 1.03
C VAL A 25 -5.70 6.62 -0.18
N GLY A 26 -6.17 5.39 0.01
CA GLY A 26 -6.86 4.63 -1.05
C GLY A 26 -8.32 5.05 -1.32
N GLY A 27 -8.83 6.06 -0.63
CA GLY A 27 -10.24 6.45 -0.69
C GLY A 27 -10.56 7.94 -0.82
N ALA A 28 -9.56 8.82 -0.86
CA ALA A 28 -9.80 10.26 -0.93
C ALA A 28 -9.63 10.80 -2.36
N GLY A 29 -10.58 10.48 -3.22
CA GLY A 29 -10.85 11.22 -4.43
C GLY A 29 -12.20 11.93 -4.28
N LEU A 30 -12.20 13.27 -4.35
CA LEU A 30 -13.34 14.17 -4.44
C LEU A 30 -13.97 14.66 -3.13
N ALA A 31 -13.45 15.79 -2.63
CA ALA A 31 -14.26 16.80 -1.97
C ALA A 31 -14.45 17.97 -2.95
N GLY A 32 -15.62 18.03 -3.57
CA GLY A 32 -16.00 19.14 -4.43
C GLY A 32 -16.19 20.42 -3.65
N VAL A 33 -15.51 21.47 -4.07
CA VAL A 33 -15.77 22.85 -3.64
C VAL A 33 -16.84 23.42 -4.57
N THR A 34 -18.06 23.60 -4.06
CA THR A 34 -19.11 24.40 -4.68
C THR A 34 -18.79 25.87 -4.47
N VAL A 35 -18.40 26.58 -5.52
CA VAL A 35 -18.40 28.05 -5.54
C VAL A 35 -19.61 28.51 -6.35
N LEU A 36 -20.56 29.10 -5.64
CA LEU A 36 -21.61 29.94 -6.21
C LEU A 36 -21.01 31.29 -6.65
N GLY A 37 -21.13 31.60 -7.92
CA GLY A 37 -20.71 32.90 -8.46
C GLY A 37 -21.62 33.33 -9.62
N ALA A 38 -22.27 34.45 -9.41
CA ALA A 38 -23.40 35.02 -10.15
C ALA A 38 -23.10 35.48 -11.59
N ALA A 39 -24.19 35.64 -12.31
CA ALA A 39 -24.34 36.08 -13.69
C ALA A 39 -23.72 37.44 -14.03
N GLY A 40 -23.31 37.59 -15.30
CA GLY A 40 -23.04 38.88 -15.96
C GLY A 40 -23.08 38.74 -17.47
N CYS A 41 -24.10 39.28 -18.08
CA CYS A 41 -24.31 39.40 -19.51
C CYS A 41 -23.38 40.43 -20.18
N GLY A 42 -23.08 40.22 -21.46
CA GLY A 42 -22.56 41.28 -22.31
C GLY A 42 -21.85 40.77 -23.57
N GLY A 43 -22.46 40.95 -24.64
CA GLY A 43 -22.46 40.66 -26.01
C GLY A 43 -21.39 41.33 -26.87
N GLY A 44 -21.33 40.92 -28.12
CA GLY A 44 -20.66 41.65 -29.21
C GLY A 44 -19.78 40.75 -30.08
N GLY A 45 -20.30 40.45 -31.27
CA GLY A 45 -19.64 39.63 -32.28
C GLY A 45 -18.52 40.34 -33.03
N ASN A 46 -17.74 39.62 -33.76
CA ASN A 46 -17.54 39.79 -35.20
C ASN A 46 -16.84 38.62 -35.87
N GLN A 47 -17.16 38.46 -37.15
CA GLN A 47 -16.76 37.40 -38.08
C GLN A 47 -15.30 37.56 -38.54
N GLY A 48 -14.71 36.43 -38.81
CA GLY A 48 -13.50 36.38 -39.60
C GLY A 48 -13.14 34.93 -39.93
N GLY A 49 -13.61 34.46 -41.08
CA GLY A 49 -13.35 33.11 -41.58
C GLY A 49 -11.92 32.96 -42.09
N SER A 50 -11.41 31.76 -41.97
CA SER A 50 -10.48 31.17 -42.92
C SER A 50 -10.50 29.65 -42.89
N SER A 51 -10.63 29.12 -44.04
CA SER A 51 -10.69 27.78 -44.55
C SER A 51 -9.63 26.77 -44.07
N GLY A 52 -10.05 25.54 -43.95
CA GLY A 52 -9.39 24.42 -44.62
C GLY A 52 -8.33 23.66 -43.79
N GLY A 53 -8.67 22.43 -43.50
CA GLY A 53 -7.70 21.43 -43.09
C GLY A 53 -8.38 20.28 -42.35
N GLY A 54 -9.04 19.40 -43.09
CA GLY A 54 -9.47 18.09 -42.59
C GLY A 54 -8.25 17.26 -42.23
N GLY A 55 -7.89 17.24 -40.93
CA GLY A 55 -6.87 16.35 -40.39
C GLY A 55 -7.59 15.15 -39.80
N THR A 56 -7.44 14.00 -40.43
CA THR A 56 -7.85 12.68 -39.95
C THR A 56 -7.38 12.46 -38.52
N ALA A 57 -8.31 12.35 -37.59
CA ALA A 57 -8.09 11.91 -36.23
C ALA A 57 -7.68 10.42 -36.25
N GLY A 58 -6.39 10.14 -36.26
CA GLY A 58 -5.80 8.82 -36.33
C GLY A 58 -4.37 8.76 -35.79
N GLY A 59 -3.99 9.73 -34.95
CA GLY A 59 -2.68 9.72 -34.31
C GLY A 59 -2.74 9.07 -32.95
N GLY A 60 -2.11 7.91 -32.79
CA GLY A 60 -1.80 7.34 -31.47
C GLY A 60 -0.87 8.28 -30.67
N PRO A 61 -0.62 7.95 -29.38
CA PRO A 61 0.19 8.78 -28.50
C PRO A 61 1.56 9.08 -29.08
N LYS A 62 2.05 10.30 -28.88
CA LYS A 62 3.37 10.73 -29.35
C LYS A 62 4.45 9.84 -28.73
N LYS A 63 5.34 9.30 -29.58
CA LYS A 63 6.51 8.54 -29.15
C LYS A 63 7.39 9.41 -28.24
N GLY A 64 7.84 8.81 -27.12
CA GLY A 64 8.80 9.44 -26.21
C GLY A 64 10.24 9.35 -26.74
N THR A 65 11.13 10.10 -26.13
CA THR A 65 12.58 10.10 -26.39
C THR A 65 13.36 10.00 -25.10
N ASN A 66 14.63 9.56 -25.15
CA ASN A 66 15.46 9.46 -23.95
C ASN A 66 15.82 10.82 -23.31
N SER A 67 15.54 11.95 -23.97
CA SER A 67 15.71 13.27 -23.34
C SER A 67 14.74 13.52 -22.20
N GLN A 68 13.48 13.02 -22.30
CA GLN A 68 12.48 13.21 -21.26
C GLN A 68 11.41 12.14 -21.27
N LEU A 69 11.03 11.68 -20.05
CA LEU A 69 9.84 10.92 -19.74
C LEU A 69 8.87 11.78 -18.92
N ILE A 70 7.64 11.96 -19.40
CA ILE A 70 6.58 12.63 -18.66
C ILE A 70 5.61 11.56 -18.16
N ILE A 71 5.45 11.48 -16.84
CA ILE A 71 4.55 10.58 -16.13
C ILE A 71 3.32 11.37 -15.71
N GLY A 72 2.13 10.95 -16.12
CA GLY A 72 0.89 11.42 -15.54
C GLY A 72 0.67 10.70 -14.21
N TYR A 73 0.45 11.46 -13.13
CA TYR A 73 0.27 10.93 -11.79
C TYR A 73 -0.92 11.61 -11.11
N ASP A 74 -1.74 10.84 -10.41
CA ASP A 74 -3.04 11.29 -9.87
C ASP A 74 -2.91 12.08 -8.56
N GLN A 75 -1.78 11.97 -7.85
CA GLN A 75 -1.62 12.59 -6.54
C GLN A 75 -0.26 13.28 -6.37
N GLU A 76 -0.28 14.53 -5.92
CA GLU A 76 0.92 15.24 -5.48
C GLU A 76 1.34 14.78 -4.08
N PRO A 77 2.64 14.54 -3.78
CA PRO A 77 3.10 14.30 -2.43
C PRO A 77 2.98 15.56 -1.56
N ASN A 78 2.72 15.39 -0.26
CA ASN A 78 2.73 16.51 0.68
C ASN A 78 4.16 17.01 0.95
N ILE A 79 5.07 16.07 1.16
CA ILE A 79 6.49 16.24 1.45
C ILE A 79 7.30 15.10 0.82
N LEU A 80 8.62 15.25 0.75
CA LEU A 80 9.53 14.21 0.20
C LEU A 80 10.26 13.41 1.29
N ASN A 81 9.98 13.64 2.56
CA ASN A 81 10.56 12.90 3.67
C ASN A 81 9.72 11.67 4.00
N ASN A 82 10.14 10.49 3.58
CA ASN A 82 9.43 9.22 3.82
C ASN A 82 9.38 8.81 5.30
N TYR A 83 10.20 9.41 6.17
CA TYR A 83 10.33 8.98 7.57
C TYR A 83 9.36 9.68 8.53
N VAL A 84 8.93 10.89 8.20
CA VAL A 84 8.14 11.73 9.14
C VAL A 84 6.67 11.78 8.76
N THR A 85 5.83 12.06 9.75
CA THR A 85 4.38 12.21 9.55
C THR A 85 4.06 13.17 8.40
N GLY A 86 3.22 12.73 7.48
CA GLY A 86 2.89 13.45 6.23
C GLY A 86 3.66 12.96 5.01
N GLY A 87 4.71 12.13 5.21
CA GLY A 87 5.46 11.45 4.14
C GLY A 87 5.02 10.01 3.88
N ASP A 88 3.97 9.56 4.52
CA ASP A 88 3.41 8.19 4.46
C ASP A 88 2.54 7.92 3.23
N LEU A 89 2.48 8.86 2.28
CA LEU A 89 1.75 8.70 1.03
C LEU A 89 2.52 7.85 0.02
N GLN A 90 1.79 7.03 -0.77
CA GLN A 90 2.39 6.34 -1.92
C GLN A 90 3.01 7.33 -2.91
N ALA A 91 2.42 8.52 -3.06
CA ALA A 91 2.96 9.59 -3.89
C ALA A 91 4.35 10.06 -3.43
N THR A 92 4.63 10.12 -2.12
CA THR A 92 5.96 10.41 -1.60
C THR A 92 6.95 9.30 -1.97
N GLN A 93 6.57 8.04 -1.77
CA GLN A 93 7.39 6.88 -2.13
C GLN A 93 7.70 6.87 -3.64
N ASP A 94 6.68 7.00 -4.47
CA ASP A 94 6.82 6.94 -5.93
C ASP A 94 7.64 8.10 -6.51
N THR A 95 7.57 9.28 -5.90
CA THR A 95 8.34 10.46 -6.32
C THR A 95 9.74 10.56 -5.71
N THR A 96 10.15 9.58 -4.89
CA THR A 96 11.48 9.53 -4.27
C THR A 96 12.26 8.26 -4.59
N VAL A 97 11.61 7.19 -5.09
CA VAL A 97 12.22 5.86 -5.32
C VAL A 97 13.38 5.88 -6.31
N GLY A 98 13.37 6.78 -7.29
CA GLY A 98 14.50 6.96 -8.22
C GLY A 98 15.70 7.70 -7.62
N ILE A 99 15.54 8.30 -6.43
CA ILE A 99 16.55 9.14 -5.77
C ILE A 99 17.09 8.47 -4.50
N LEU A 100 16.20 7.96 -3.65
CA LEU A 100 16.54 7.35 -2.37
C LEU A 100 16.64 5.82 -2.53
N GLN A 101 17.63 5.22 -1.86
CA GLN A 101 17.85 3.77 -1.91
C GLN A 101 18.00 3.18 -0.51
N SER A 102 17.59 1.91 -0.40
CA SER A 102 17.68 1.09 0.82
C SER A 102 18.76 0.02 0.69
N PRO A 103 19.19 -0.63 1.77
CA PRO A 103 20.06 -1.80 1.70
C PRO A 103 19.48 -2.91 0.82
N LEU A 104 18.17 -3.16 0.91
CA LEU A 104 17.42 -4.12 0.09
C LEU A 104 16.28 -3.41 -0.65
N LYS A 105 15.85 -3.98 -1.77
CA LYS A 105 14.62 -3.59 -2.49
C LYS A 105 13.60 -4.72 -2.48
N ILE A 106 12.32 -4.36 -2.53
CA ILE A 106 11.22 -5.34 -2.60
C ILE A 106 10.93 -5.64 -4.06
N MET A 107 10.97 -6.91 -4.41
CA MET A 107 10.70 -7.40 -5.76
C MET A 107 9.19 -7.60 -6.00
N PRO A 108 8.74 -7.66 -7.26
CA PRO A 108 7.32 -7.84 -7.60
C PRO A 108 6.65 -9.10 -7.06
N ASP A 109 7.40 -10.07 -6.58
CA ASP A 109 6.95 -11.33 -5.96
C ASP A 109 7.03 -11.30 -4.43
N LEU A 110 7.19 -10.12 -3.82
CA LEU A 110 7.37 -9.89 -2.39
C LEU A 110 8.70 -10.44 -1.82
N SER A 111 9.62 -10.92 -2.64
CA SER A 111 10.97 -11.23 -2.16
C SER A 111 11.82 -9.97 -1.96
N PHE A 112 12.89 -10.10 -1.18
CA PHE A 112 13.90 -9.06 -1.05
C PHE A 112 15.08 -9.35 -1.98
N ALA A 113 15.64 -8.31 -2.57
CA ALA A 113 16.88 -8.38 -3.34
C ALA A 113 17.87 -7.29 -2.88
N PRO A 114 19.20 -7.53 -2.98
CA PRO A 114 20.19 -6.53 -2.66
C PRO A 114 20.07 -5.28 -3.54
N GLU A 115 20.09 -4.10 -2.91
CA GLU A 115 20.15 -2.80 -3.61
C GLU A 115 21.49 -2.11 -3.27
N LEU A 116 21.61 -1.43 -2.12
CA LEU A 116 22.90 -0.92 -1.64
C LEU A 116 23.76 -2.00 -0.99
N ALA A 117 23.14 -3.08 -0.49
CA ALA A 117 23.86 -4.19 0.12
C ALA A 117 24.61 -5.04 -0.92
N ASP A 118 25.80 -5.52 -0.54
CA ASP A 118 26.63 -6.46 -1.29
C ASP A 118 26.21 -7.90 -0.94
N GLY A 119 25.09 -8.32 -1.51
CA GLY A 119 24.43 -9.59 -1.22
C GLY A 119 23.39 -9.52 -0.10
N MET A 120 22.76 -10.66 0.19
CA MET A 120 21.74 -10.75 1.24
C MET A 120 22.39 -10.67 2.64
N PRO A 121 21.72 -9.99 3.60
CA PRO A 121 22.21 -9.94 4.98
C PRO A 121 22.33 -11.34 5.60
N LYS A 122 23.23 -11.48 6.56
CA LYS A 122 23.53 -12.75 7.25
C LYS A 122 23.08 -12.70 8.71
N ILE A 123 22.48 -13.76 9.18
CA ILE A 123 22.26 -13.97 10.61
C ILE A 123 23.56 -14.51 11.21
N LEU A 124 24.22 -13.72 12.04
CA LEU A 124 25.44 -14.11 12.75
C LEU A 124 25.12 -14.93 14.01
N LYS A 125 24.02 -14.57 14.69
CA LYS A 125 23.56 -15.22 15.92
C LYS A 125 22.03 -15.15 15.98
N LYS A 126 21.39 -16.24 16.44
CA LYS A 126 19.92 -16.31 16.56
C LYS A 126 19.39 -15.76 17.89
N ASP A 127 20.15 -15.86 18.97
CA ASP A 127 19.80 -15.39 20.30
C ASP A 127 21.03 -14.83 21.06
N PRO A 128 21.09 -13.52 21.38
CA PRO A 128 20.25 -12.50 20.81
C PRO A 128 20.41 -12.41 19.29
N LEU A 129 19.31 -12.19 18.57
CA LEU A 129 19.34 -12.07 17.11
C LEU A 129 20.34 -10.99 16.71
N THR A 130 21.35 -11.39 15.92
CA THR A 130 22.37 -10.48 15.39
C THR A 130 22.47 -10.69 13.90
N ILE A 131 22.23 -9.64 13.12
CA ILE A 131 22.32 -9.64 11.66
C ILE A 131 23.42 -8.71 11.19
N GLU A 132 23.99 -9.01 10.04
CA GLU A 132 25.03 -8.21 9.40
C GLU A 132 24.78 -8.10 7.90
N TYR A 133 25.00 -6.91 7.35
CA TYR A 133 25.12 -6.71 5.92
C TYR A 133 26.31 -5.82 5.58
N LYS A 134 26.82 -5.96 4.36
CA LYS A 134 27.85 -5.09 3.82
C LYS A 134 27.29 -4.22 2.72
N LEU A 135 27.68 -2.97 2.65
CA LEU A 135 27.43 -2.08 1.52
C LEU A 135 28.33 -2.47 0.33
N LYS A 136 27.84 -2.30 -0.89
CA LYS A 136 28.64 -2.45 -2.11
C LYS A 136 29.86 -1.52 -2.05
N ASP A 137 30.88 -1.85 -2.80
CA ASP A 137 32.03 -0.96 -2.97
C ASP A 137 31.72 0.18 -3.93
N GLY A 138 32.37 1.33 -3.75
CA GLY A 138 32.26 2.48 -4.65
C GLY A 138 30.91 3.21 -4.62
N LEU A 139 30.06 2.98 -3.60
CA LEU A 139 28.80 3.73 -3.47
C LEU A 139 29.05 5.22 -3.27
N THR A 140 28.28 6.03 -4.02
CA THR A 140 28.37 7.49 -3.97
C THR A 140 26.99 8.13 -3.85
N TRP A 141 26.94 9.27 -3.19
CA TRP A 141 25.80 10.20 -3.22
C TRP A 141 25.78 10.98 -4.55
N SER A 142 24.65 11.61 -4.86
CA SER A 142 24.52 12.40 -6.10
C SER A 142 25.43 13.63 -6.15
N ASP A 143 26.01 14.05 -5.02
CA ASP A 143 27.04 15.10 -4.95
C ASP A 143 28.49 14.56 -5.10
N GLY A 144 28.64 13.27 -5.35
CA GLY A 144 29.93 12.59 -5.57
C GLY A 144 30.64 12.15 -4.30
N LYS A 145 30.13 12.42 -3.11
CA LYS A 145 30.73 11.96 -1.85
C LYS A 145 30.46 10.48 -1.60
N PRO A 146 31.34 9.77 -0.89
CA PRO A 146 31.14 8.35 -0.59
C PRO A 146 29.91 8.13 0.31
N LEU A 147 29.11 7.10 0.02
CA LEU A 147 28.10 6.55 0.93
C LEU A 147 28.75 5.46 1.78
N THR A 148 28.60 5.54 3.09
CA THR A 148 29.24 4.65 4.05
C THR A 148 28.28 4.12 5.10
N SER A 149 28.71 3.15 5.89
CA SER A 149 27.98 2.60 7.04
C SER A 149 27.65 3.67 8.10
N GLU A 150 28.41 4.77 8.18
CA GLU A 150 28.12 5.90 9.08
C GLU A 150 26.86 6.66 8.67
N ASP A 151 26.52 6.70 7.38
CA ASP A 151 25.24 7.26 6.91
C ASP A 151 24.06 6.39 7.38
N ALA A 152 24.23 5.06 7.33
CA ALA A 152 23.23 4.12 7.86
C ALA A 152 23.06 4.27 9.38
N ARG A 153 24.16 4.41 10.14
CA ARG A 153 24.11 4.66 11.59
C ARG A 153 23.36 5.96 11.88
N TRP A 154 23.75 7.04 11.21
CA TRP A 154 23.14 8.34 11.41
C TRP A 154 21.63 8.29 11.12
N THR A 155 21.22 7.61 10.04
CA THR A 155 19.80 7.46 9.70
C THR A 155 19.06 6.71 10.82
N PHE A 156 19.61 5.61 11.34
CA PHE A 156 19.07 4.89 12.49
C PHE A 156 18.91 5.79 13.71
N GLU A 157 19.93 6.60 14.03
CA GLU A 157 19.90 7.55 15.15
C GLU A 157 18.77 8.58 14.98
N GLN A 158 18.52 9.07 13.73
CA GLN A 158 17.40 9.97 13.47
C GLN A 158 16.04 9.28 13.67
N VAL A 159 15.88 8.04 13.23
CA VAL A 159 14.66 7.25 13.47
C VAL A 159 14.42 7.07 14.97
N MET A 160 15.46 6.80 15.77
CA MET A 160 15.34 6.59 17.22
C MET A 160 15.25 7.88 18.03
N ASN A 161 15.57 9.03 17.46
CA ASN A 161 15.46 10.30 18.14
C ASN A 161 13.99 10.68 18.41
N LYS A 162 13.62 10.76 19.68
CA LYS A 162 12.24 11.07 20.13
C LYS A 162 11.75 12.47 19.73
N LYS A 163 12.64 13.39 19.36
CA LYS A 163 12.29 14.72 18.86
C LYS A 163 11.78 14.68 17.41
N ASN A 164 12.09 13.62 16.67
CA ASN A 164 11.64 13.47 15.28
C ASN A 164 10.24 12.84 15.23
N HIS A 165 9.37 13.36 14.38
CA HIS A 165 7.98 12.92 14.20
C HIS A 165 7.91 11.69 13.29
N ILE A 166 8.64 10.64 13.63
CA ILE A 166 8.78 9.42 12.83
C ILE A 166 7.45 8.69 12.74
N ILE A 167 7.07 8.30 11.51
CA ILE A 167 5.82 7.56 11.19
C ILE A 167 5.73 6.28 12.03
N THR A 168 6.80 5.49 12.06
CA THR A 168 6.87 4.26 12.84
C THR A 168 8.30 3.96 13.30
N ARG A 169 8.42 3.45 14.52
CA ARG A 169 9.67 2.89 15.04
C ARG A 169 9.57 1.37 15.22
N PHE A 170 8.48 0.78 14.73
CA PHE A 170 8.27 -0.66 14.87
C PHE A 170 9.44 -1.45 14.30
N GLY A 171 10.01 -2.31 15.10
CA GLY A 171 11.19 -3.10 14.78
C GLY A 171 12.53 -2.38 15.01
N TRP A 172 12.63 -1.09 14.69
CA TRP A 172 13.82 -0.27 15.00
C TRP A 172 14.02 -0.16 16.51
N ASP A 173 12.95 -0.03 17.29
CA ASP A 173 12.96 0.03 18.75
C ASP A 173 13.39 -1.30 19.42
N LYS A 174 13.36 -2.41 18.68
CA LYS A 174 13.85 -3.72 19.11
C LYS A 174 15.37 -3.88 18.97
N ILE A 175 16.05 -2.98 18.28
CA ILE A 175 17.51 -2.99 18.16
C ILE A 175 18.12 -2.52 19.48
N SER A 176 18.98 -3.36 20.07
CA SER A 176 19.75 -3.03 21.27
C SER A 176 21.09 -2.40 20.94
N LYS A 177 21.70 -2.79 19.81
CA LYS A 177 23.01 -2.30 19.38
C LYS A 177 23.05 -2.17 17.86
N PHE A 178 23.51 -1.01 17.38
CA PHE A 178 23.74 -0.72 15.96
C PHE A 178 25.21 -0.35 15.76
N GLU A 179 25.96 -1.17 15.05
CA GLU A 179 27.40 -1.05 14.91
C GLU A 179 27.82 -0.89 13.45
N THR A 180 28.87 -0.11 13.24
CA THR A 180 29.52 0.10 11.95
C THR A 180 31.02 -0.19 12.10
N PRO A 181 31.44 -1.50 12.13
CA PRO A 181 32.83 -1.89 12.41
C PRO A 181 33.84 -1.31 11.40
N ASP A 182 33.38 -1.09 10.18
CA ASP A 182 34.15 -0.45 9.12
C ASP A 182 33.21 0.37 8.19
N LYS A 183 33.74 1.02 7.16
CA LYS A 183 32.99 1.91 6.26
C LYS A 183 31.88 1.24 5.46
N ARG A 184 31.83 -0.09 5.42
CA ARG A 184 30.88 -0.85 4.61
C ARG A 184 30.01 -1.81 5.44
N THR A 185 30.43 -2.17 6.64
CA THR A 185 29.74 -3.18 7.46
C THR A 185 28.76 -2.53 8.43
N VAL A 186 27.55 -3.02 8.44
CA VAL A 186 26.51 -2.68 9.42
C VAL A 186 26.08 -3.94 10.14
N ARG A 187 26.07 -3.88 11.48
CA ARG A 187 25.63 -4.98 12.34
C ARG A 187 24.57 -4.50 13.30
N MET A 188 23.47 -5.24 13.41
CA MET A 188 22.34 -4.95 14.30
C MET A 188 22.11 -6.12 15.23
N THR A 189 22.12 -5.87 16.55
CA THR A 189 21.76 -6.84 17.58
C THR A 189 20.41 -6.43 18.17
N PHE A 190 19.49 -7.39 18.25
CA PHE A 190 18.14 -7.16 18.74
C PHE A 190 18.02 -7.52 20.23
N LYS A 191 17.08 -6.89 20.95
CA LYS A 191 16.78 -7.17 22.36
C LYS A 191 16.10 -8.53 22.52
N GLU A 192 15.33 -8.94 21.52
CA GLU A 192 14.58 -10.19 21.44
C GLU A 192 14.54 -10.67 19.98
N PRO A 193 14.25 -11.96 19.71
CA PRO A 193 14.05 -12.42 18.34
C PRO A 193 12.96 -11.62 17.64
N PHE A 194 13.25 -11.12 16.44
CA PHE A 194 12.34 -10.34 15.61
C PHE A 194 12.37 -10.90 14.19
N ALA A 195 11.41 -11.78 13.87
CA ALA A 195 11.38 -12.48 12.59
C ALA A 195 11.26 -11.55 11.38
N PRO A 196 10.48 -10.42 11.43
CA PRO A 196 10.36 -9.50 10.30
C PRO A 196 11.58 -8.57 10.09
N TRP A 197 12.75 -8.86 10.61
CA TRP A 197 13.92 -7.98 10.59
C TRP A 197 14.33 -7.48 9.19
N MET A 198 14.08 -8.25 8.12
CA MET A 198 14.38 -7.81 6.75
C MET A 198 13.56 -6.61 6.32
N THR A 199 12.38 -6.39 6.89
CA THR A 199 11.56 -5.20 6.60
C THR A 199 12.20 -3.90 7.07
N LEU A 200 13.20 -3.95 7.94
CA LEU A 200 14.00 -2.81 8.36
C LEU A 200 15.11 -2.43 7.36
N LEU A 201 15.30 -3.25 6.32
CA LEU A 201 16.34 -3.06 5.32
C LEU A 201 15.79 -2.79 3.92
N GLY A 202 14.49 -3.01 3.68
CA GLY A 202 13.84 -2.78 2.40
C GLY A 202 12.40 -2.34 2.60
N GLY A 203 12.05 -1.17 2.09
CA GLY A 203 10.74 -0.56 2.23
C GLY A 203 10.78 0.96 2.15
N SER A 204 9.68 1.61 2.49
CA SER A 204 9.53 3.07 2.36
C SER A 204 10.32 3.87 3.41
N GLU A 205 10.48 3.34 4.63
CA GLU A 205 11.16 4.03 5.73
C GLU A 205 12.50 3.33 6.07
N THR A 206 13.25 2.91 5.04
CA THR A 206 14.50 2.15 5.20
C THR A 206 15.65 2.68 4.37
N GLN A 207 15.46 3.80 3.66
CA GLN A 207 16.47 4.43 2.83
C GLN A 207 17.62 4.97 3.69
N ILE A 208 18.84 4.79 3.21
CA ILE A 208 19.99 5.44 3.84
C ILE A 208 20.03 6.91 3.40
N LEU A 209 20.27 7.82 4.35
CA LEU A 209 20.29 9.27 4.11
C LEU A 209 21.69 9.86 4.31
N PRO A 210 22.09 10.88 3.52
CA PRO A 210 23.44 11.47 3.60
C PRO A 210 23.64 12.30 4.87
N LYS A 211 24.36 11.73 5.84
CA LYS A 211 24.72 12.40 7.10
C LYS A 211 25.30 13.79 6.87
N HIS A 212 26.26 13.91 5.95
CA HIS A 212 26.97 15.17 5.69
C HIS A 212 26.09 16.32 5.18
N ILE A 213 24.89 16.00 4.61
CA ILE A 213 23.91 16.99 4.16
C ILE A 213 22.95 17.39 5.27
N TYR A 214 22.53 16.44 6.12
CA TYR A 214 21.39 16.63 7.02
C TYR A 214 21.73 16.69 8.51
N GLN A 215 22.94 16.34 8.94
CA GLN A 215 23.32 16.23 10.37
C GLN A 215 23.10 17.51 11.19
N ASN A 216 23.15 18.69 10.55
CA ASN A 216 22.99 19.98 11.19
C ASN A 216 21.65 20.66 10.86
N LYS A 217 20.68 19.90 10.37
CA LYS A 217 19.35 20.38 9.98
C LYS A 217 18.27 19.72 10.83
N ASP A 218 17.11 20.36 10.93
CA ASP A 218 15.94 19.73 11.53
C ASP A 218 15.43 18.62 10.63
N PHE A 219 15.52 17.36 11.11
CA PHE A 219 15.11 16.17 10.38
C PHE A 219 13.62 16.17 9.99
N ASN A 220 12.78 16.86 10.77
CA ASN A 220 11.35 16.93 10.49
C ASN A 220 11.02 17.77 9.24
N THR A 221 11.93 18.62 8.80
CA THR A 221 11.69 19.56 7.69
C THR A 221 12.74 19.53 6.59
N ALA A 222 13.95 19.06 6.87
CA ALA A 222 15.11 19.17 5.99
C ALA A 222 14.95 18.49 4.61
N LEU A 223 14.12 17.44 4.55
CA LEU A 223 13.88 16.67 3.32
C LEU A 223 12.52 17.00 2.68
N ASN A 224 11.73 17.92 3.23
CA ASN A 224 10.33 18.07 2.82
C ASN A 224 10.16 18.56 1.37
N ASN A 225 11.07 19.41 0.87
CA ASN A 225 10.93 20.05 -0.43
C ASN A 225 12.08 19.73 -1.41
N SER A 226 13.15 19.13 -0.94
CA SER A 226 14.32 18.75 -1.75
C SER A 226 15.09 17.64 -1.06
N ILE A 227 15.55 16.66 -1.84
CA ILE A 227 16.25 15.49 -1.33
C ILE A 227 17.55 15.22 -2.10
N VAL A 228 18.55 14.73 -1.38
CA VAL A 228 19.81 14.19 -1.93
C VAL A 228 19.83 12.69 -1.65
N GLY A 229 20.10 11.89 -2.66
CA GLY A 229 20.13 10.44 -2.54
C GLY A 229 21.27 9.81 -3.32
N SER A 230 21.29 8.48 -3.35
CA SER A 230 22.29 7.64 -4.04
C SER A 230 21.76 6.99 -5.31
N GLY A 231 20.50 7.25 -5.65
CA GLY A 231 19.79 6.60 -6.74
C GLY A 231 20.22 7.02 -8.14
N PRO A 232 19.64 6.36 -9.17
CA PRO A 232 19.94 6.63 -10.59
C PRO A 232 19.56 8.05 -11.04
N TYR A 233 18.66 8.70 -10.34
CA TYR A 233 18.25 10.08 -10.55
C TYR A 233 18.57 10.94 -9.33
N LYS A 234 18.61 12.25 -9.54
CA LYS A 234 18.69 13.28 -8.50
C LYS A 234 17.52 14.25 -8.64
N PHE A 235 17.08 14.81 -7.50
CA PHE A 235 16.05 15.84 -7.47
C PHE A 235 16.48 17.06 -8.32
N ASP A 236 15.54 17.57 -9.11
CA ASP A 236 15.72 18.77 -9.92
C ASP A 236 14.81 19.90 -9.42
N THR A 237 13.51 19.79 -9.63
CA THR A 237 12.55 20.85 -9.30
C THR A 237 11.23 20.27 -8.83
N TRP A 238 10.60 20.95 -7.89
CA TRP A 238 9.20 20.72 -7.53
C TRP A 238 8.42 22.03 -7.60
N LYS A 239 7.56 22.15 -8.62
CA LYS A 239 6.59 23.23 -8.75
C LYS A 239 5.26 22.76 -8.20
N LYS A 240 4.94 23.18 -6.98
CA LYS A 240 3.73 22.77 -6.25
C LYS A 240 2.48 22.99 -7.10
N GLY A 241 1.59 21.98 -7.11
CA GLY A 241 0.36 21.96 -7.90
C GLY A 241 0.53 21.70 -9.40
N GLU A 242 1.78 21.62 -9.91
CA GLU A 242 2.02 21.44 -11.34
C GLU A 242 2.83 20.15 -11.62
N TYR A 243 4.08 20.09 -11.16
CA TYR A 243 4.97 18.94 -11.43
C TYR A 243 6.12 18.82 -10.45
N LEU A 244 6.71 17.64 -10.41
CA LEU A 244 8.02 17.34 -9.81
C LEU A 244 8.92 16.71 -10.87
N SER A 245 10.20 17.07 -10.89
CA SER A 245 11.14 16.50 -11.85
C SER A 245 12.44 16.00 -11.20
N TRP A 246 13.00 14.97 -11.86
CA TRP A 246 14.31 14.41 -11.61
C TRP A 246 15.17 14.56 -12.86
N VAL A 247 16.48 14.66 -12.67
CA VAL A 247 17.47 14.55 -13.76
C VAL A 247 18.43 13.41 -13.45
N ARG A 248 19.01 12.84 -14.49
CA ARG A 248 19.98 11.75 -14.38
C ARG A 248 21.10 12.09 -13.39
N ASN A 249 21.43 11.14 -12.54
CA ASN A 249 22.54 11.25 -11.62
C ASN A 249 23.84 10.77 -12.30
N ASP A 250 24.70 11.69 -12.70
CA ASP A 250 25.97 11.33 -13.36
C ASP A 250 27.00 10.69 -12.40
N ASN A 251 26.82 10.84 -11.10
CA ASN A 251 27.62 10.20 -10.05
C ASN A 251 27.02 8.86 -9.59
N TYR A 252 26.00 8.33 -10.32
CA TYR A 252 25.39 7.07 -9.94
C TYR A 252 26.40 5.93 -10.01
N TRP A 253 26.52 5.16 -8.95
CA TRP A 253 27.42 4.03 -8.77
C TRP A 253 27.08 2.82 -9.64
N GLY A 254 25.86 2.72 -10.16
CA GLY A 254 25.37 1.66 -11.03
C GLY A 254 25.34 2.08 -12.52
N ASN A 255 24.56 1.37 -13.31
CA ASN A 255 24.36 1.69 -14.72
C ASN A 255 23.60 3.01 -14.88
N LYS A 256 24.14 3.97 -15.60
CA LYS A 256 23.50 5.25 -15.85
C LYS A 256 22.18 5.07 -16.61
N PRO A 257 21.08 5.71 -16.18
CA PRO A 257 19.81 5.67 -16.89
C PRO A 257 19.93 6.19 -18.33
N ALA A 258 19.20 5.59 -19.25
CA ALA A 258 19.11 6.09 -20.62
C ALA A 258 18.32 7.40 -20.68
N ILE A 259 17.25 7.52 -19.89
CA ILE A 259 16.38 8.69 -19.83
C ILE A 259 17.07 9.80 -19.01
N GLU A 260 17.17 11.01 -19.59
CA GLU A 260 17.90 12.12 -18.97
C GLU A 260 17.08 12.86 -17.92
N LYS A 261 15.76 13.03 -18.17
CA LYS A 261 14.84 13.74 -17.29
C LYS A 261 13.54 12.95 -17.12
N VAL A 262 13.05 12.88 -15.87
CA VAL A 262 11.73 12.32 -15.52
C VAL A 262 10.89 13.43 -14.90
N THR A 263 9.67 13.60 -15.37
CA THR A 263 8.74 14.62 -14.86
C THR A 263 7.41 13.96 -14.46
N PHE A 264 7.01 14.12 -13.21
CA PHE A 264 5.69 13.76 -12.71
C PHE A 264 4.77 14.96 -12.85
N ARG A 265 3.75 14.85 -13.68
CA ARG A 265 2.72 15.88 -13.88
C ARG A 265 1.45 15.47 -13.12
N TRP A 266 0.93 16.36 -12.30
CA TRP A 266 -0.25 16.07 -11.47
C TRP A 266 -1.53 16.14 -12.28
N ILE A 267 -2.28 15.04 -12.36
CA ILE A 267 -3.54 14.90 -13.11
C ILE A 267 -4.50 14.05 -12.27
N PRO A 268 -5.21 14.67 -11.30
CA PRO A 268 -6.04 13.93 -10.33
C PRO A 268 -7.26 13.22 -10.93
N ASP A 269 -7.85 13.78 -12.01
CA ASP A 269 -9.01 13.15 -12.65
C ASP A 269 -8.58 11.99 -13.55
N THR A 270 -9.11 10.80 -13.28
CA THR A 270 -8.74 9.56 -14.00
C THR A 270 -9.03 9.61 -15.50
N ASN A 271 -10.13 10.24 -15.93
CA ASN A 271 -10.44 10.31 -17.36
C ASN A 271 -9.50 11.27 -18.08
N THR A 272 -9.16 12.39 -17.45
CA THR A 272 -8.15 13.33 -17.93
C THR A 272 -6.77 12.67 -18.00
N LEU A 273 -6.40 11.89 -16.99
CA LEU A 273 -5.15 11.12 -16.96
C LEU A 273 -5.06 10.13 -18.15
N ILE A 274 -6.12 9.39 -18.42
CA ILE A 274 -6.21 8.46 -19.55
C ILE A 274 -6.15 9.21 -20.88
N ASN A 275 -6.84 10.34 -21.01
CA ASN A 275 -6.82 11.14 -22.23
C ASN A 275 -5.46 11.79 -22.48
N SER A 276 -4.75 12.21 -21.43
CA SER A 276 -3.38 12.74 -21.55
C SER A 276 -2.41 11.70 -22.13
N LEU A 277 -2.54 10.41 -21.73
CA LEU A 277 -1.78 9.32 -22.38
C LEU A 277 -2.21 9.14 -23.85
N ARG A 278 -3.52 9.12 -24.14
CA ARG A 278 -4.05 8.96 -25.50
C ARG A 278 -3.57 10.07 -26.44
N ASN A 279 -3.50 11.30 -25.95
CA ASN A 279 -3.06 12.47 -26.72
C ASN A 279 -1.52 12.62 -26.79
N GLY A 280 -0.76 11.76 -26.07
CA GLY A 280 0.71 11.82 -26.01
C GLY A 280 1.25 12.99 -25.19
N GLU A 281 0.44 13.58 -24.32
CA GLU A 281 0.89 14.61 -23.37
C GLU A 281 1.72 14.01 -22.23
N VAL A 282 1.49 12.75 -21.90
CA VAL A 282 2.27 11.93 -20.99
C VAL A 282 2.60 10.59 -21.65
N GLN A 283 3.70 9.93 -21.24
CA GLN A 283 4.16 8.68 -21.84
C GLN A 283 3.91 7.47 -20.92
N PHE A 284 3.57 7.69 -19.66
CA PHE A 284 3.29 6.65 -18.66
C PHE A 284 2.22 7.12 -17.70
N ILE A 285 1.33 6.20 -17.31
CA ILE A 285 0.34 6.42 -16.22
C ILE A 285 0.19 5.16 -15.36
N ASN A 286 -0.12 5.38 -14.07
CA ASN A 286 -0.54 4.36 -13.11
C ASN A 286 -1.88 4.82 -12.49
N PRO A 287 -3.01 4.63 -13.19
CA PRO A 287 -4.30 5.11 -12.71
C PRO A 287 -4.86 4.26 -11.56
N PRO A 288 -5.64 4.85 -10.65
CA PRO A 288 -6.33 4.11 -9.58
C PRO A 288 -7.30 3.08 -10.18
N VAL A 289 -7.54 2.01 -9.42
CA VAL A 289 -8.42 0.91 -9.85
C VAL A 289 -9.86 1.38 -9.94
N ASP A 290 -10.50 1.13 -11.11
CA ASP A 290 -11.91 1.43 -11.36
C ASP A 290 -12.57 0.34 -12.22
N ILE A 291 -13.92 0.30 -12.21
CA ILE A 291 -14.72 -0.65 -12.99
C ILE A 291 -14.49 -0.42 -14.49
N GLY A 292 -14.08 -1.48 -15.20
CA GLY A 292 -13.85 -1.42 -16.64
C GLY A 292 -12.60 -0.67 -17.09
N LEU A 293 -11.76 -0.20 -16.15
CA LEU A 293 -10.55 0.58 -16.44
C LEU A 293 -9.59 -0.14 -17.40
N LEU A 294 -9.33 -1.43 -17.19
CA LEU A 294 -8.40 -2.18 -18.05
C LEU A 294 -8.82 -2.18 -19.52
N GLN A 295 -10.12 -2.26 -19.82
CA GLN A 295 -10.65 -2.21 -21.18
C GLN A 295 -10.45 -0.83 -21.78
N LYS A 296 -10.68 0.23 -21.00
CA LYS A 296 -10.41 1.62 -21.44
C LYS A 296 -8.93 1.80 -21.79
N LEU A 297 -8.01 1.31 -20.94
CA LEU A 297 -6.57 1.40 -21.20
C LEU A 297 -6.15 0.60 -22.44
N LYS A 298 -6.64 -0.63 -22.59
CA LYS A 298 -6.34 -1.49 -23.76
C LYS A 298 -6.89 -0.95 -25.08
N SER A 299 -7.87 -0.06 -25.05
CA SER A 299 -8.42 0.58 -26.25
C SER A 299 -7.56 1.72 -26.80
N ILE A 300 -6.49 2.11 -26.10
CA ILE A 300 -5.60 3.19 -26.54
C ILE A 300 -4.55 2.58 -27.48
N SER A 301 -4.63 2.91 -28.77
CA SER A 301 -3.65 2.47 -29.78
C SER A 301 -2.25 3.02 -29.47
N GLY A 302 -1.18 2.31 -29.83
CA GLY A 302 0.19 2.73 -29.60
C GLY A 302 0.63 2.73 -28.14
N THR A 303 -0.09 1.97 -27.29
CA THR A 303 0.28 1.79 -25.87
C THR A 303 0.40 0.32 -25.49
N LYS A 304 1.23 0.07 -24.48
CA LYS A 304 1.30 -1.20 -23.76
C LYS A 304 0.61 -1.06 -22.42
N VAL A 305 -0.11 -2.10 -22.00
CA VAL A 305 -0.81 -2.16 -20.72
C VAL A 305 -0.37 -3.41 -19.98
N GLN A 306 0.07 -3.24 -18.74
CA GLN A 306 0.35 -4.35 -17.83
C GLN A 306 -0.61 -4.32 -16.65
N SER A 307 -0.91 -5.49 -16.11
CA SER A 307 -1.73 -5.66 -14.92
C SER A 307 -1.21 -6.83 -14.09
N LYS A 308 -1.17 -6.66 -12.78
CA LYS A 308 -0.82 -7.71 -11.82
C LYS A 308 -1.76 -7.61 -10.61
N ALA A 309 -2.08 -8.76 -9.98
CA ALA A 309 -2.74 -8.74 -8.68
C ALA A 309 -1.86 -8.00 -7.67
N GLY A 310 -2.46 -7.05 -6.95
CA GLY A 310 -1.74 -6.17 -6.02
C GLY A 310 -1.56 -6.80 -4.65
N THR A 311 -0.85 -6.09 -3.78
CA THR A 311 -0.70 -6.47 -2.36
C THR A 311 -1.85 -6.00 -1.49
N VAL A 312 -2.66 -5.07 -1.98
CA VAL A 312 -3.91 -4.66 -1.31
C VAL A 312 -4.98 -5.70 -1.58
N TRP A 313 -5.56 -6.28 -0.51
CA TRP A 313 -6.58 -7.31 -0.62
C TRP A 313 -7.85 -6.96 0.15
N GLU A 314 -8.99 -7.11 -0.53
CA GLU A 314 -10.33 -6.85 0.01
C GLU A 314 -10.88 -8.10 0.69
N HIS A 315 -11.68 -7.89 1.73
CA HIS A 315 -12.37 -8.94 2.44
C HIS A 315 -13.67 -8.45 3.08
N ILE A 316 -14.57 -9.38 3.30
CA ILE A 316 -15.76 -9.16 4.11
C ILE A 316 -15.45 -9.64 5.53
N ALA A 317 -15.54 -8.75 6.49
CA ALA A 317 -15.27 -9.01 7.90
C ALA A 317 -16.57 -9.28 8.67
N PHE A 318 -16.51 -10.13 9.68
CA PHE A 318 -17.54 -10.28 10.69
C PHE A 318 -17.09 -9.71 12.04
N ASN A 319 -17.96 -8.97 12.71
CA ASN A 319 -17.78 -8.67 14.12
C ASN A 319 -18.32 -9.87 14.91
N LEU A 320 -17.43 -10.68 15.47
CA LEU A 320 -17.80 -11.95 16.12
C LEU A 320 -18.58 -11.76 17.43
N ASP A 321 -18.56 -10.58 18.05
CA ASP A 321 -19.42 -10.27 19.17
C ASP A 321 -20.88 -10.00 18.75
N LYS A 322 -21.11 -9.61 17.48
CA LYS A 322 -22.44 -9.31 16.93
C LYS A 322 -22.98 -10.38 15.97
N VAL A 323 -22.09 -11.12 15.31
CA VAL A 323 -22.41 -12.23 14.43
C VAL A 323 -21.72 -13.50 14.92
N PRO A 324 -22.03 -13.96 16.16
CA PRO A 324 -21.33 -15.09 16.81
C PRO A 324 -21.66 -16.44 16.18
N ASN A 325 -22.82 -16.59 15.53
CA ASN A 325 -23.28 -17.87 14.99
C ASN A 325 -22.43 -18.28 13.78
N LEU A 326 -21.66 -19.38 13.91
CA LEU A 326 -20.75 -19.88 12.89
C LEU A 326 -21.52 -20.41 11.67
N ASP A 327 -22.69 -21.04 11.84
CA ASP A 327 -23.47 -21.56 10.74
C ASP A 327 -24.03 -20.40 9.86
N LEU A 328 -24.38 -19.26 10.46
CA LEU A 328 -24.73 -18.07 9.70
C LEU A 328 -23.54 -17.55 8.87
N ARG A 329 -22.34 -17.48 9.45
CA ARG A 329 -21.13 -17.07 8.70
C ARG A 329 -20.80 -18.06 7.58
N ARG A 330 -20.98 -19.38 7.80
CA ARG A 330 -20.85 -20.41 6.76
C ARG A 330 -21.89 -20.25 5.65
N ALA A 331 -23.15 -19.98 6.00
CA ALA A 331 -24.20 -19.72 5.03
C ALA A 331 -23.84 -18.52 4.13
N ILE A 332 -23.33 -17.45 4.72
CA ILE A 332 -22.85 -16.27 3.98
C ILE A 332 -21.66 -16.63 3.08
N ALA A 333 -20.67 -17.35 3.60
CA ALA A 333 -19.46 -17.72 2.87
C ALA A 333 -19.75 -18.61 1.65
N TYR A 334 -20.63 -19.63 1.79
CA TYR A 334 -21.06 -20.47 0.67
C TYR A 334 -22.06 -19.77 -0.26
N GLY A 335 -22.85 -18.81 0.25
CA GLY A 335 -23.86 -18.09 -0.52
C GLY A 335 -23.26 -17.02 -1.44
N ILE A 336 -22.11 -16.48 -1.11
CA ILE A 336 -21.44 -15.46 -1.94
C ILE A 336 -20.69 -16.12 -3.09
N ASN A 337 -21.14 -15.85 -4.33
CA ASN A 337 -20.39 -16.20 -5.53
C ASN A 337 -19.27 -15.18 -5.78
N ARG A 338 -18.12 -15.38 -5.08
CA ARG A 338 -16.95 -14.48 -5.17
C ARG A 338 -16.45 -14.32 -6.61
N LYS A 339 -16.51 -15.39 -7.41
CA LYS A 339 -16.12 -15.30 -8.83
C LYS A 339 -17.03 -14.36 -9.60
N GLN A 340 -18.35 -14.46 -9.43
CA GLN A 340 -19.31 -13.58 -10.10
C GLN A 340 -19.10 -12.12 -9.68
N VAL A 341 -18.82 -11.86 -8.39
CA VAL A 341 -18.49 -10.51 -7.89
C VAL A 341 -17.28 -9.96 -8.65
N ILE A 342 -16.19 -10.71 -8.72
CA ILE A 342 -14.94 -10.30 -9.39
C ILE A 342 -15.16 -10.10 -10.89
N ASP A 343 -15.92 -10.99 -11.54
CA ASP A 343 -16.23 -10.87 -12.98
C ASP A 343 -17.01 -9.59 -13.27
N LYS A 344 -17.94 -9.22 -12.40
CA LYS A 344 -18.72 -7.96 -12.54
C LYS A 344 -17.86 -6.72 -12.29
N LEU A 345 -17.09 -6.70 -11.21
CA LEU A 345 -16.27 -5.56 -10.79
C LEU A 345 -15.02 -5.38 -11.65
N LEU A 346 -14.27 -6.45 -11.85
CA LEU A 346 -12.91 -6.44 -12.40
C LEU A 346 -12.78 -7.24 -13.70
N LYS A 347 -13.90 -7.68 -14.31
CA LYS A 347 -13.90 -8.46 -15.56
C LYS A 347 -13.01 -9.70 -15.52
N GLY A 348 -12.97 -10.37 -14.35
CA GLY A 348 -12.22 -11.62 -14.17
C GLY A 348 -10.69 -11.47 -14.13
N GLN A 349 -10.16 -10.26 -13.94
CA GLN A 349 -8.71 -9.98 -13.97
C GLN A 349 -7.94 -10.59 -12.81
N VAL A 350 -8.61 -10.86 -11.69
CA VAL A 350 -8.05 -11.50 -10.51
C VAL A 350 -8.91 -12.69 -10.11
N LYS A 351 -8.34 -13.60 -9.32
CA LYS A 351 -9.06 -14.76 -8.77
C LYS A 351 -9.56 -14.46 -7.36
N PRO A 352 -10.59 -15.20 -6.87
CA PRO A 352 -10.96 -15.17 -5.47
C PRO A 352 -9.75 -15.49 -4.58
N LEU A 353 -9.48 -14.62 -3.60
CA LEU A 353 -8.41 -14.85 -2.64
C LEU A 353 -8.81 -15.98 -1.69
N GLN A 354 -7.85 -16.87 -1.37
CA GLN A 354 -8.12 -18.09 -0.60
C GLN A 354 -7.47 -18.09 0.78
N SER A 355 -7.01 -16.94 1.26
CA SER A 355 -6.43 -16.79 2.59
C SER A 355 -6.35 -15.33 3.04
N VAL A 356 -5.93 -15.11 4.28
CA VAL A 356 -5.57 -13.81 4.85
C VAL A 356 -4.15 -13.37 4.46
N LEU A 357 -3.42 -14.23 3.78
CA LEU A 357 -2.16 -13.90 3.09
C LEU A 357 -2.39 -13.97 1.59
N VAL A 358 -1.53 -13.32 0.80
CA VAL A 358 -1.57 -13.38 -0.66
C VAL A 358 -0.64 -14.47 -1.19
N PRO A 359 -0.92 -15.07 -2.37
CA PRO A 359 -0.13 -16.19 -2.90
C PRO A 359 1.37 -15.94 -3.05
N ASP A 360 1.77 -14.68 -3.26
CA ASP A 360 3.18 -14.28 -3.39
C ASP A 360 3.92 -14.24 -2.04
N GLN A 361 3.24 -14.32 -0.89
CA GLN A 361 3.85 -14.41 0.45
C GLN A 361 4.36 -15.84 0.75
N LYS A 362 5.20 -16.36 -0.12
CA LYS A 362 5.82 -17.69 0.05
C LYS A 362 6.95 -17.64 1.10
N PRO A 363 7.13 -18.71 1.90
CA PRO A 363 6.40 -19.99 1.96
C PRO A 363 5.21 -19.98 2.93
N TYR A 364 4.76 -18.83 3.39
CA TYR A 364 3.79 -18.66 4.49
C TYR A 364 2.34 -18.89 4.07
N TYR A 365 2.01 -18.69 2.80
CA TYR A 365 0.67 -18.82 2.26
C TYR A 365 0.15 -20.26 2.30
N THR A 366 -1.15 -20.43 2.63
CA THR A 366 -1.94 -21.64 2.41
C THR A 366 -3.34 -21.25 1.94
N PRO A 367 -3.97 -21.97 0.98
CA PRO A 367 -5.30 -21.63 0.48
C PRO A 367 -6.42 -22.12 1.44
N ALA A 368 -6.36 -21.72 2.71
CA ALA A 368 -7.21 -22.25 3.79
C ALA A 368 -8.71 -22.01 3.58
N TRP A 369 -9.12 -20.99 2.81
CA TRP A 369 -10.52 -20.71 2.45
C TRP A 369 -10.97 -21.40 1.15
N GLN A 370 -10.20 -22.33 0.59
CA GLN A 370 -10.54 -23.02 -0.66
C GLN A 370 -11.85 -23.79 -0.56
N GLU A 371 -12.21 -24.30 0.62
CA GLU A 371 -13.47 -25.00 0.86
C GLU A 371 -14.71 -24.11 0.66
N TYR A 372 -14.60 -22.79 0.90
CA TYR A 372 -15.70 -21.84 0.76
C TYR A 372 -15.88 -21.38 -0.69
N THR A 373 -16.00 -22.34 -1.61
CA THR A 373 -16.47 -22.08 -2.98
C THR A 373 -17.99 -21.97 -2.96
N HIS A 374 -18.55 -21.10 -3.81
CA HIS A 374 -20.00 -20.93 -3.91
C HIS A 374 -20.74 -22.25 -4.06
N ASP A 375 -21.60 -22.55 -3.09
CA ASP A 375 -22.40 -23.77 -3.01
C ASP A 375 -23.78 -23.43 -2.45
N PRO A 376 -24.79 -23.25 -3.33
CA PRO A 376 -26.15 -22.89 -2.92
C PRO A 376 -26.80 -23.90 -1.96
N ALA A 377 -26.50 -25.19 -2.12
CA ALA A 377 -27.08 -26.24 -1.27
C ALA A 377 -26.55 -26.12 0.16
N LYS A 378 -25.24 -25.98 0.33
CA LYS A 378 -24.61 -25.74 1.64
C LYS A 378 -25.07 -24.41 2.24
N ALA A 379 -25.12 -23.33 1.43
CA ALA A 379 -25.60 -22.03 1.89
C ALA A 379 -27.01 -22.15 2.49
N LYS A 380 -27.93 -22.80 1.79
CA LYS A 380 -29.31 -23.04 2.26
C LYS A 380 -29.32 -23.90 3.53
N GLN A 381 -28.55 -24.98 3.58
CA GLN A 381 -28.45 -25.86 4.72
C GLN A 381 -27.97 -25.12 5.99
N TYR A 382 -26.88 -24.36 5.86
CA TYR A 382 -26.34 -23.59 6.97
C TYR A 382 -27.24 -22.41 7.38
N ALA A 383 -27.91 -21.75 6.44
CA ALA A 383 -28.89 -20.71 6.74
C ALA A 383 -30.07 -21.26 7.58
N GLN A 384 -30.57 -22.46 7.23
CA GLN A 384 -31.62 -23.13 8.02
C GLN A 384 -31.14 -23.49 9.42
N LYS A 385 -29.92 -24.07 9.56
CA LYS A 385 -29.34 -24.36 10.88
C LYS A 385 -29.19 -23.10 11.72
N ALA A 386 -28.65 -22.02 11.15
CA ALA A 386 -28.49 -20.75 11.83
C ALA A 386 -29.83 -20.19 12.30
N LYS A 387 -30.85 -20.20 11.43
CA LYS A 387 -32.21 -19.75 11.75
C LYS A 387 -32.84 -20.58 12.87
N SER A 388 -32.72 -21.91 12.82
CA SER A 388 -33.23 -22.82 13.86
C SER A 388 -32.53 -22.64 15.20
N ALA A 389 -31.25 -22.20 15.19
CA ALA A 389 -30.49 -21.83 16.38
C ALA A 389 -30.76 -20.39 16.88
N GLY A 390 -31.75 -19.67 16.29
CA GLY A 390 -32.13 -18.32 16.70
C GLY A 390 -31.19 -17.21 16.26
N ALA A 391 -30.34 -17.46 15.23
CA ALA A 391 -29.46 -16.44 14.69
C ALA A 391 -30.26 -15.30 14.04
N ASN A 392 -29.82 -14.07 14.23
CA ASN A 392 -30.37 -12.91 13.51
C ASN A 392 -30.02 -12.98 12.03
N MET A 393 -31.03 -13.16 11.17
CA MET A 393 -30.86 -13.23 9.73
C MET A 393 -30.88 -11.86 9.06
N ASN A 394 -31.05 -10.77 9.80
CA ASN A 394 -31.00 -9.39 9.31
C ASN A 394 -29.67 -8.77 9.73
N ILE A 395 -28.78 -8.54 8.78
CA ILE A 395 -27.38 -8.12 9.00
C ILE A 395 -27.13 -6.76 8.35
N THR A 396 -26.54 -5.85 9.11
CA THR A 396 -26.03 -4.58 8.56
C THR A 396 -24.65 -4.81 7.94
N PHE A 397 -24.51 -4.45 6.66
CA PHE A 397 -23.24 -4.50 5.94
C PHE A 397 -22.72 -3.08 5.69
N SER A 398 -21.52 -2.79 6.21
CA SER A 398 -20.97 -1.44 6.25
C SER A 398 -19.60 -1.36 5.58
N THR A 399 -19.35 -0.24 4.90
CA THR A 399 -18.02 0.11 4.37
C THR A 399 -17.83 1.64 4.35
N THR A 400 -16.75 2.10 3.75
CA THR A 400 -16.51 3.52 3.49
C THR A 400 -17.39 3.99 2.34
N ALA A 401 -18.10 5.09 2.50
CA ALA A 401 -18.82 5.77 1.43
C ALA A 401 -17.85 6.27 0.34
N ASP A 402 -18.40 6.57 -0.84
CA ASP A 402 -17.67 7.09 -2.01
C ASP A 402 -16.61 6.11 -2.58
N ASN A 403 -16.79 4.81 -2.33
CA ASN A 403 -15.97 3.75 -2.93
C ASN A 403 -16.84 2.85 -3.82
N THR A 404 -16.91 3.19 -5.10
CA THR A 404 -17.77 2.52 -6.08
C THR A 404 -17.57 1.00 -6.15
N LEU A 405 -16.33 0.52 -6.02
CA LEU A 405 -16.04 -0.92 -6.02
C LEU A 405 -16.70 -1.62 -4.84
N ARG A 406 -16.55 -1.08 -3.63
CA ARG A 406 -17.12 -1.64 -2.41
C ARG A 406 -18.63 -1.55 -2.36
N GLU A 407 -19.19 -0.39 -2.74
CA GLU A 407 -20.64 -0.19 -2.79
C GLU A 407 -21.31 -1.13 -3.79
N THR A 408 -20.69 -1.33 -4.96
CA THR A 408 -21.17 -2.30 -5.94
C THR A 408 -21.06 -3.74 -5.44
N LEU A 409 -19.98 -4.08 -4.74
CA LEU A 409 -19.81 -5.39 -4.10
C LEU A 409 -20.95 -5.64 -3.08
N GLN A 410 -21.23 -4.68 -2.20
CA GLN A 410 -22.29 -4.79 -1.20
C GLN A 410 -23.65 -5.08 -1.85
N GLN A 411 -23.99 -4.39 -2.94
CA GLN A 411 -25.25 -4.59 -3.67
C GLN A 411 -25.35 -6.00 -4.27
N ILE A 412 -24.24 -6.50 -4.85
CA ILE A 412 -24.20 -7.87 -5.41
C ILE A 412 -24.37 -8.90 -4.29
N VAL A 413 -23.66 -8.73 -3.18
CA VAL A 413 -23.73 -9.63 -2.01
C VAL A 413 -25.13 -9.61 -1.40
N GLN A 414 -25.74 -8.43 -1.25
CA GLN A 414 -27.12 -8.30 -0.76
C GLN A 414 -28.09 -9.10 -1.62
N GLN A 415 -27.98 -9.00 -2.95
CA GLN A 415 -28.84 -9.74 -3.87
C GLN A 415 -28.64 -11.25 -3.74
N GLN A 416 -27.37 -11.73 -3.69
CA GLN A 416 -27.05 -13.15 -3.58
C GLN A 416 -27.56 -13.77 -2.27
N LEU A 417 -27.39 -13.09 -1.15
CA LEU A 417 -27.73 -13.62 0.17
C LEU A 417 -29.23 -13.66 0.43
N LYS A 418 -30.01 -12.82 -0.26
CA LYS A 418 -31.48 -12.81 -0.17
C LYS A 418 -32.10 -14.15 -0.52
N GLU A 419 -31.49 -14.90 -1.45
CA GLU A 419 -31.96 -16.24 -1.87
C GLU A 419 -31.93 -17.28 -0.74
N TYR A 420 -31.12 -17.03 0.31
CA TYR A 420 -30.97 -17.90 1.47
C TYR A 420 -31.72 -17.37 2.70
N GLY A 421 -32.56 -16.33 2.54
CA GLY A 421 -33.29 -15.70 3.63
C GLY A 421 -32.41 -14.88 4.57
N ILE A 422 -31.23 -14.45 4.11
CA ILE A 422 -30.32 -13.55 4.82
C ILE A 422 -30.55 -12.14 4.25
N ASN A 423 -31.06 -11.24 5.08
CA ASN A 423 -31.40 -9.88 4.69
C ASN A 423 -30.26 -8.93 5.03
N ILE A 424 -29.68 -8.31 4.02
CA ILE A 424 -28.58 -7.34 4.20
C ILE A 424 -29.12 -5.93 4.12
N SER A 425 -28.81 -5.10 5.14
CA SER A 425 -29.05 -3.65 5.14
C SER A 425 -27.73 -2.93 4.95
N ILE A 426 -27.58 -2.16 3.87
CA ILE A 426 -26.35 -1.42 3.58
C ILE A 426 -26.35 -0.12 4.38
N LYS A 427 -25.25 0.13 5.12
CA LYS A 427 -25.05 1.36 5.89
C LYS A 427 -23.58 1.79 5.81
N ASN A 428 -23.29 2.78 4.98
CA ASN A 428 -21.95 3.31 4.75
C ASN A 428 -21.71 4.64 5.46
N THR A 429 -20.47 5.01 5.68
CA THR A 429 -20.08 6.28 6.28
C THR A 429 -18.72 6.73 5.74
N ALA A 430 -18.35 8.01 5.94
CA ALA A 430 -17.04 8.52 5.55
C ALA A 430 -15.89 7.67 6.15
N ALA A 431 -14.79 7.54 5.42
CA ALA A 431 -13.65 6.71 5.80
C ALA A 431 -13.10 7.05 7.19
N GLU A 432 -13.05 8.34 7.54
CA GLU A 432 -12.62 8.79 8.86
C GLU A 432 -13.52 8.25 9.99
N THR A 433 -14.83 8.30 9.81
CA THR A 433 -15.80 7.76 10.78
C THR A 433 -15.71 6.23 10.83
N PHE A 434 -15.62 5.56 9.66
CA PHE A 434 -15.56 4.11 9.58
C PHE A 434 -14.33 3.56 10.32
N PHE A 435 -13.13 4.03 9.98
CA PHE A 435 -11.89 3.58 10.60
C PHE A 435 -11.58 4.26 11.93
N GLY A 436 -12.03 5.51 12.13
CA GLY A 436 -11.82 6.28 13.36
C GLY A 436 -12.73 5.86 14.52
N GLN A 437 -13.94 5.42 14.22
CA GLN A 437 -14.95 5.16 15.24
C GLN A 437 -15.61 3.79 15.12
N TRP A 438 -16.11 3.40 13.92
CA TRP A 438 -16.94 2.21 13.80
C TRP A 438 -16.14 0.93 14.00
N THR A 439 -15.06 0.73 13.26
CA THR A 439 -14.25 -0.48 13.37
C THR A 439 -13.58 -0.63 14.74
N PRO A 440 -12.96 0.42 15.33
CA PRO A 440 -12.34 0.27 16.65
C PRO A 440 -13.35 0.03 17.77
N LYS A 441 -14.54 0.63 17.70
CA LYS A 441 -15.60 0.45 18.71
C LYS A 441 -16.47 -0.78 18.46
N GLY A 442 -16.29 -1.48 17.31
CA GLY A 442 -17.12 -2.61 16.91
C GLY A 442 -18.54 -2.22 16.50
N ASN A 443 -18.74 -1.03 15.94
CA ASN A 443 -20.05 -0.51 15.52
C ASN A 443 -20.45 -0.97 14.11
N PHE A 444 -20.21 -2.23 13.79
CA PHE A 444 -20.61 -2.90 12.56
C PHE A 444 -20.94 -4.37 12.87
N GLU A 445 -21.72 -5.03 12.03
CA GLU A 445 -22.01 -6.47 12.07
C GLU A 445 -21.17 -7.18 11.01
N MET A 446 -21.37 -6.83 9.75
CA MET A 446 -20.55 -7.23 8.62
C MET A 446 -19.90 -5.97 8.03
N GLY A 447 -18.61 -6.02 7.74
CA GLY A 447 -17.84 -4.89 7.24
C GLY A 447 -17.00 -5.25 6.01
N GLU A 448 -16.64 -4.26 5.19
CA GLU A 448 -15.72 -4.45 4.07
C GLU A 448 -14.61 -3.40 4.11
N TRP A 449 -13.38 -3.87 4.03
CA TRP A 449 -12.18 -3.04 3.87
C TRP A 449 -11.02 -3.85 3.34
N ALA A 450 -9.91 -3.17 3.06
CA ALA A 450 -8.69 -3.81 2.58
C ALA A 450 -7.58 -3.82 3.62
N TRP A 451 -6.71 -4.82 3.52
CA TRP A 451 -5.41 -4.86 4.15
C TRP A 451 -4.30 -4.87 3.10
N LEU A 452 -3.09 -4.56 3.51
CA LEU A 452 -1.90 -4.59 2.69
C LEU A 452 -1.04 -5.81 3.06
N ALA A 453 -0.66 -6.60 2.07
CA ALA A 453 0.31 -7.67 2.25
C ALA A 453 1.74 -7.10 2.30
N SER A 454 2.48 -7.46 3.35
CA SER A 454 3.90 -7.14 3.52
C SER A 454 4.78 -8.27 2.96
N PRO A 455 6.01 -8.00 2.50
CA PRO A 455 6.99 -9.04 2.17
C PRO A 455 7.18 -10.05 3.29
N ASP A 456 7.19 -9.59 4.52
CA ASP A 456 7.21 -10.43 5.72
C ASP A 456 5.85 -10.37 6.43
N PRO A 457 5.10 -11.49 6.51
CA PRO A 457 3.72 -11.49 6.97
C PRO A 457 3.61 -11.60 8.49
N SER A 458 3.78 -10.50 9.23
CA SER A 458 3.29 -10.42 10.61
C SER A 458 1.83 -9.97 10.60
N ILE A 459 0.92 -10.87 10.98
CA ILE A 459 -0.54 -10.64 11.04
C ILE A 459 -1.07 -10.63 12.48
N THR A 460 -0.19 -10.62 13.46
CA THR A 460 -0.52 -10.65 14.90
C THR A 460 -1.41 -9.49 15.29
N THR A 461 -1.10 -8.26 14.86
CA THR A 461 -1.90 -7.07 15.16
C THR A 461 -3.33 -7.13 14.60
N LEU A 462 -3.57 -7.97 13.60
CA LEU A 462 -4.87 -8.08 12.93
C LEU A 462 -5.75 -9.17 13.54
N PHE A 463 -5.17 -10.26 14.08
CA PHE A 463 -5.92 -11.46 14.43
C PHE A 463 -5.68 -12.01 15.83
N SER A 464 -4.67 -11.54 16.56
CA SER A 464 -4.43 -11.98 17.94
C SER A 464 -5.49 -11.44 18.89
N ALA A 465 -5.92 -12.24 19.87
CA ALA A 465 -6.99 -11.88 20.80
C ALA A 465 -6.65 -10.68 21.69
N ASP A 466 -5.38 -10.50 22.03
CA ASP A 466 -4.87 -9.36 22.80
C ASP A 466 -4.71 -8.07 21.96
N GLN A 467 -4.91 -8.17 20.64
CA GLN A 467 -4.83 -7.06 19.69
C GLN A 467 -6.22 -6.50 19.29
N ILE A 468 -7.26 -6.82 20.06
CA ILE A 468 -8.55 -6.13 19.95
C ILE A 468 -8.35 -4.66 20.37
N PRO A 469 -8.94 -3.68 19.63
CA PRO A 469 -8.80 -2.27 20.00
C PRO A 469 -9.12 -1.99 21.49
N PRO A 470 -8.36 -1.13 22.17
CA PRO A 470 -7.41 -0.16 21.60
C PRO A 470 -5.99 -0.69 21.35
N ASN A 471 -5.67 -1.94 21.70
CA ASN A 471 -4.31 -2.49 21.67
C ASN A 471 -3.78 -2.79 20.26
N GLY A 472 -4.66 -3.05 19.29
CA GLY A 472 -4.31 -3.40 17.93
C GLY A 472 -5.48 -3.22 16.96
N GLN A 473 -5.48 -3.99 15.86
CA GLN A 473 -6.41 -3.87 14.74
C GLN A 473 -7.26 -5.12 14.53
N ASN A 474 -7.38 -5.99 15.54
CA ASN A 474 -8.32 -7.12 15.51
C ASN A 474 -9.77 -6.60 15.59
N TYR A 475 -10.21 -5.94 14.51
CA TYR A 475 -11.57 -5.39 14.40
C TYR A 475 -12.65 -6.48 14.36
N TYR A 476 -12.27 -7.72 14.04
CA TYR A 476 -13.14 -8.89 14.00
C TYR A 476 -13.61 -9.33 15.39
N ARG A 477 -12.98 -8.87 16.46
CA ARG A 477 -13.20 -9.37 17.83
C ARG A 477 -12.91 -10.87 17.94
N TYR A 478 -11.96 -11.37 17.15
CA TYR A 478 -11.56 -12.77 17.13
C TYR A 478 -10.75 -13.13 18.38
N LYS A 479 -11.15 -14.21 19.09
CA LYS A 479 -10.64 -14.51 20.45
C LYS A 479 -10.05 -15.93 20.58
N ASN A 480 -9.58 -16.54 19.49
CA ASN A 480 -9.00 -17.88 19.54
C ASN A 480 -7.58 -17.82 20.14
N GLN A 481 -7.42 -18.40 21.33
CA GLN A 481 -6.16 -18.37 22.09
C GLN A 481 -5.06 -19.19 21.43
N GLN A 482 -5.41 -20.28 20.73
CA GLN A 482 -4.43 -21.09 20.05
C GLN A 482 -3.85 -20.37 18.81
N VAL A 483 -4.69 -19.65 18.06
CA VAL A 483 -4.24 -18.77 16.97
C VAL A 483 -3.37 -17.65 17.51
N THR A 484 -3.79 -17.00 18.59
CA THR A 484 -3.01 -15.98 19.31
C THR A 484 -1.60 -16.48 19.63
N LYS A 485 -1.51 -17.68 20.22
CA LYS A 485 -0.22 -18.31 20.55
C LYS A 485 0.65 -18.51 19.30
N TRP A 486 0.10 -19.11 18.24
CA TRP A 486 0.86 -19.35 17.01
C TRP A 486 1.35 -18.06 16.36
N LEU A 487 0.54 -16.99 16.37
CA LEU A 487 0.93 -15.70 15.81
C LEU A 487 2.09 -15.07 16.59
N HIS A 488 2.01 -15.03 17.93
CA HIS A 488 3.11 -14.52 18.75
C HIS A 488 4.40 -15.36 18.62
N GLU A 489 4.27 -16.69 18.56
CA GLU A 489 5.41 -17.56 18.29
C GLU A 489 6.02 -17.30 16.92
N SER A 490 5.19 -17.08 15.89
CA SER A 490 5.65 -16.79 14.54
C SER A 490 6.48 -15.50 14.46
N ASP A 491 6.10 -14.46 15.21
CA ASP A 491 6.84 -13.18 15.22
C ASP A 491 8.22 -13.28 15.88
N LYS A 492 8.45 -14.32 16.69
CA LYS A 492 9.73 -14.61 17.35
C LYS A 492 10.54 -15.68 16.63
N THR A 493 9.94 -16.42 15.71
CA THR A 493 10.58 -17.54 15.02
C THR A 493 11.32 -17.06 13.77
N VAL A 494 12.64 -16.98 13.85
CA VAL A 494 13.52 -16.51 12.77
C VAL A 494 13.69 -17.57 11.67
N ASP A 495 13.53 -18.86 12.00
CA ASP A 495 13.57 -19.95 11.01
C ASP A 495 12.33 -19.88 10.11
N VAL A 496 12.55 -19.70 8.81
CA VAL A 496 11.49 -19.48 7.82
C VAL A 496 10.51 -20.65 7.73
N ASN A 497 10.99 -21.89 7.81
CA ASN A 497 10.14 -23.08 7.67
C ASN A 497 9.27 -23.31 8.92
N GLN A 498 9.87 -23.16 10.11
CA GLN A 498 9.13 -23.25 11.37
C GLN A 498 8.09 -22.15 11.48
N ARG A 499 8.45 -20.91 11.11
CA ARG A 499 7.53 -19.78 11.07
C ARG A 499 6.39 -20.01 10.07
N ALA A 500 6.69 -20.52 8.89
CA ALA A 500 5.68 -20.86 7.88
C ALA A 500 4.69 -21.91 8.41
N ALA A 501 5.17 -22.92 9.13
CA ALA A 501 4.29 -23.93 9.73
C ALA A 501 3.32 -23.31 10.77
N LEU A 502 3.78 -22.36 11.59
CA LEU A 502 2.93 -21.64 12.56
C LEU A 502 1.87 -20.79 11.87
N LEU A 503 2.27 -20.01 10.87
CA LEU A 503 1.35 -19.16 10.12
C LEU A 503 0.32 -19.95 9.31
N LYS A 504 0.68 -21.12 8.75
CA LYS A 504 -0.27 -22.01 8.06
C LYS A 504 -1.30 -22.59 9.04
N LYS A 505 -0.87 -23.07 10.21
CA LYS A 505 -1.79 -23.52 11.27
C LYS A 505 -2.78 -22.43 11.67
N ALA A 506 -2.29 -21.19 11.80
CA ALA A 506 -3.15 -20.05 12.13
C ALA A 506 -4.18 -19.78 11.02
N GLN A 507 -3.77 -19.78 9.74
CA GLN A 507 -4.65 -19.60 8.59
C GLN A 507 -5.71 -20.70 8.52
N ASP A 508 -5.33 -21.97 8.69
CA ASP A 508 -6.25 -23.12 8.64
C ASP A 508 -7.29 -23.06 9.77
N GLN A 509 -6.89 -22.61 10.97
CA GLN A 509 -7.83 -22.45 12.08
C GLN A 509 -8.76 -21.24 11.87
N MET A 510 -8.22 -20.12 11.39
CA MET A 510 -9.04 -18.94 11.07
C MET A 510 -10.08 -19.26 9.98
N ALA A 511 -9.74 -20.07 8.98
CA ALA A 511 -10.71 -20.50 7.99
C ALA A 511 -11.88 -21.29 8.60
N LYS A 512 -11.62 -22.18 9.56
CA LYS A 512 -12.66 -22.94 10.27
C LYS A 512 -13.55 -22.03 11.13
N ASP A 513 -12.96 -21.02 11.76
CA ASP A 513 -13.66 -20.08 12.66
C ASP A 513 -14.36 -18.94 11.90
N LEU A 514 -14.00 -18.70 10.63
CA LEU A 514 -14.58 -17.70 9.73
C LEU A 514 -14.72 -16.30 10.35
N PRO A 515 -13.66 -15.63 10.80
CA PRO A 515 -13.75 -14.23 11.20
C PRO A 515 -13.95 -13.30 10.00
N LEU A 516 -13.65 -13.77 8.79
CA LEU A 516 -13.77 -13.01 7.55
C LEU A 516 -13.90 -13.94 6.33
N ILE A 517 -14.24 -13.35 5.19
CA ILE A 517 -14.22 -13.98 3.87
C ILE A 517 -13.24 -13.18 3.00
N PRO A 518 -12.07 -13.75 2.60
CA PRO A 518 -11.18 -13.10 1.65
C PRO A 518 -11.88 -12.96 0.30
N MET A 519 -11.85 -11.76 -0.31
CA MET A 519 -12.53 -11.53 -1.57
C MET A 519 -11.57 -11.58 -2.75
N TYR A 520 -10.70 -10.59 -2.88
CA TYR A 520 -9.74 -10.50 -3.99
C TYR A 520 -8.58 -9.56 -3.68
N GLN A 521 -7.50 -9.70 -4.43
CA GLN A 521 -6.43 -8.70 -4.47
C GLN A 521 -6.82 -7.60 -5.47
N ARG A 522 -6.66 -6.33 -5.10
CA ARG A 522 -6.84 -5.22 -6.04
C ARG A 522 -5.77 -5.31 -7.12
N PRO A 523 -6.12 -5.25 -8.40
CA PRO A 523 -5.11 -5.21 -9.45
C PRO A 523 -4.37 -3.87 -9.47
N VAL A 524 -3.12 -3.88 -9.88
CA VAL A 524 -2.33 -2.69 -10.21
C VAL A 524 -2.21 -2.62 -11.73
N TYR A 525 -2.38 -1.44 -12.30
CA TYR A 525 -2.29 -1.20 -13.74
C TYR A 525 -1.20 -0.19 -14.04
N ILE A 526 -0.45 -0.43 -15.11
CA ILE A 526 0.34 0.60 -15.78
C ILE A 526 -0.01 0.62 -17.27
N ALA A 527 -0.04 1.81 -17.84
CA ALA A 527 -0.19 2.00 -19.27
C ALA A 527 0.86 3.01 -19.76
N TYR A 528 1.51 2.72 -20.87
CA TYR A 528 2.61 3.53 -21.38
C TYR A 528 2.76 3.39 -22.90
N VAL A 529 3.41 4.35 -23.53
CA VAL A 529 3.65 4.36 -24.99
C VAL A 529 4.47 3.14 -25.42
N ASP A 530 4.19 2.60 -26.60
CA ASP A 530 4.72 1.32 -27.07
C ASP A 530 6.24 1.30 -27.27
N ASN A 531 6.85 2.46 -27.52
CA ASN A 531 8.30 2.60 -27.67
C ASN A 531 9.06 2.77 -26.34
N LEU A 532 8.39 2.82 -25.19
CA LEU A 532 9.02 2.74 -23.87
C LEU A 532 9.27 1.26 -23.50
N GLN A 533 10.51 0.94 -23.16
CA GLN A 533 10.94 -0.37 -22.67
C GLN A 533 11.37 -0.27 -21.20
N GLY A 534 11.23 -1.38 -20.45
CA GLY A 534 11.67 -1.48 -19.06
C GLY A 534 10.58 -1.47 -18.01
N PRO A 535 9.42 -0.77 -18.17
CA PRO A 535 8.39 -0.81 -17.15
C PRO A 535 7.94 -2.22 -16.80
N GLN A 536 7.93 -2.52 -15.48
CA GLN A 536 7.40 -3.76 -14.92
C GLN A 536 6.53 -3.44 -13.73
N VAL A 537 5.30 -3.97 -13.70
CA VAL A 537 4.41 -3.79 -12.55
C VAL A 537 5.03 -4.41 -11.30
N ASN A 538 5.36 -3.59 -10.33
CA ASN A 538 5.60 -4.01 -8.96
C ASN A 538 4.37 -3.64 -8.11
N PRO A 539 3.59 -4.63 -7.67
CA PRO A 539 2.36 -4.36 -6.92
C PRO A 539 2.61 -4.13 -5.43
N THR A 540 3.86 -4.11 -5.00
CA THR A 540 4.28 -3.94 -3.60
C THR A 540 4.44 -2.46 -3.24
N LEU A 541 4.79 -2.17 -1.99
CA LEU A 541 5.11 -0.81 -1.54
C LEU A 541 6.30 -0.17 -2.29
N ALA A 542 7.14 -0.96 -2.97
CA ALA A 542 8.21 -0.43 -3.81
C ALA A 542 7.67 0.37 -5.01
N GLY A 543 6.38 0.21 -5.33
CA GLY A 543 5.69 0.97 -6.38
C GLY A 543 6.12 0.62 -7.80
N VAL A 544 5.42 1.21 -8.76
CA VAL A 544 5.59 0.89 -10.19
C VAL A 544 6.88 1.48 -10.79
N PHE A 545 7.55 2.36 -10.08
CA PHE A 545 8.80 3.02 -10.52
C PHE A 545 10.08 2.36 -9.95
N TRP A 546 9.96 1.22 -9.27
CA TRP A 546 11.05 0.51 -8.59
C TRP A 546 12.29 0.22 -9.46
N ASN A 547 12.13 0.10 -10.77
CA ASN A 547 13.19 -0.16 -11.74
C ASN A 547 13.34 0.96 -12.78
N ILE A 548 12.91 2.18 -12.48
CA ILE A 548 12.86 3.31 -13.42
C ILE A 548 14.24 3.67 -14.02
N GLY A 549 15.32 3.37 -13.31
CA GLY A 549 16.70 3.53 -13.82
C GLY A 549 17.05 2.65 -15.03
N GLU A 550 16.24 1.61 -15.30
CA GLU A 550 16.42 0.66 -16.41
C GLU A 550 15.56 1.00 -17.63
N TRP A 551 14.68 2.01 -17.52
CA TRP A 551 13.77 2.37 -18.60
C TRP A 551 14.47 3.12 -19.72
N LYS A 552 14.02 2.90 -20.97
CA LYS A 552 14.55 3.57 -22.16
C LYS A 552 13.50 3.66 -23.27
N PHE A 553 13.59 4.68 -24.09
CA PHE A 553 12.86 4.76 -25.36
C PHE A 553 13.67 4.12 -26.48
N VAL A 554 12.97 3.46 -27.41
CA VAL A 554 13.52 2.77 -28.58
C VAL A 554 12.84 3.26 -29.89
#